data_997bfe93f2a93c7e5eb726fbf3c19fcb
#
_entry.id   997bfe93f2a93c7e5eb726fbf3c19fcb
#
_cell.length_a   1.000
_cell.length_b   1.000
_cell.length_c   1.000
_cell.angle_alpha   90.00
_cell.angle_beta   90.00
_cell.angle_gamma   90.00
#
_symmetry.space_group_name_H-M   'P 1'
#
loop_
_entity.id
_entity.type
_entity.pdbx_description
1 polymer ?
#
loop_
_entity_poly.entity_id
_entity_poly.type
_entity_poly.pdbx_seq_one_letter_code
_entity_poly.pdbx_strand_id
1 'polypeptide(L)'
;MFGGGQERGLRPGTLPVALIAGFGLASELAQTENKERREACLKRREEFLGAVKALSPVFNGDQTRVLPHIVNLSFPNINSEAAMIATKDLVAISNGSACTSSSIEPSHVLIAMGLDEKRSDGALRVSWSHETPPNDWSEFIDRLKRL
;
A
#
# COMPACT_ATOMS: atom_id res chain seq x y z
N MET A 1 -20.05 -4.43 28.38
CA MET A 1 -20.66 -5.43 27.45
C MET A 1 -21.46 -6.38 28.36
N PHE A 2 -22.69 -6.76 27.99
CA PHE A 2 -23.54 -7.64 28.80
C PHE A 2 -23.59 -9.02 28.16
N GLY A 3 -23.54 -10.11 28.96
CA GLY A 3 -23.56 -11.49 28.51
C GLY A 3 -22.87 -12.46 29.47
N GLY A 4 -22.39 -13.59 28.96
CA GLY A 4 -21.68 -14.61 29.76
C GLY A 4 -20.31 -14.17 30.25
N GLY A 5 -19.74 -14.98 31.17
CA GLY A 5 -18.47 -14.66 31.84
C GLY A 5 -17.18 -15.02 31.10
N GLN A 6 -17.26 -15.29 29.76
CA GLN A 6 -16.09 -15.64 28.97
C GLN A 6 -15.03 -14.51 28.97
N GLU A 7 -13.77 -14.89 28.83
CA GLU A 7 -12.63 -13.95 28.86
C GLU A 7 -12.61 -13.09 30.13
N ARG A 8 -12.87 -13.71 31.29
CA ARG A 8 -12.95 -13.03 32.61
C ARG A 8 -13.99 -11.90 32.64
N GLY A 9 -15.09 -12.04 31.89
CA GLY A 9 -16.16 -11.04 31.80
C GLY A 9 -15.84 -9.87 30.82
N LEU A 10 -14.68 -9.84 30.19
CA LEU A 10 -14.27 -8.75 29.30
C LEU A 10 -14.92 -8.87 27.91
N ARG A 11 -15.11 -10.11 27.44
CA ARG A 11 -15.71 -10.37 26.12
C ARG A 11 -16.67 -11.55 26.22
N PRO A 12 -17.97 -11.32 26.41
CA PRO A 12 -18.99 -12.37 26.42
C PRO A 12 -19.15 -13.05 25.07
N GLY A 13 -19.66 -14.27 25.08
CA GLY A 13 -19.91 -15.11 23.92
C GLY A 13 -18.90 -16.24 23.76
N THR A 14 -19.32 -17.33 23.10
CA THR A 14 -18.49 -18.49 22.80
C THR A 14 -17.23 -18.10 22.04
N LEU A 15 -16.10 -18.65 22.41
CA LEU A 15 -14.83 -18.37 21.74
C LEU A 15 -14.82 -18.93 20.32
N PRO A 16 -14.42 -18.12 19.33
CA PRO A 16 -14.28 -18.57 17.93
C PRO A 16 -12.96 -19.37 17.78
N VAL A 17 -12.92 -20.60 18.27
CA VAL A 17 -11.69 -21.41 18.37
C VAL A 17 -10.94 -21.52 17.05
N ALA A 18 -11.65 -21.72 15.93
CA ALA A 18 -11.02 -21.81 14.61
C ALA A 18 -10.26 -20.52 14.22
N LEU A 19 -10.83 -19.34 14.53
CA LEU A 19 -10.18 -18.07 14.26
C LEU A 19 -8.99 -17.83 15.21
N ILE A 20 -9.10 -18.25 16.46
CA ILE A 20 -8.00 -18.16 17.44
C ILE A 20 -6.83 -19.06 17.00
N ALA A 21 -7.10 -20.29 16.59
CA ALA A 21 -6.09 -21.20 16.10
C ALA A 21 -5.42 -20.67 14.80
N GLY A 22 -6.22 -20.14 13.87
CA GLY A 22 -5.71 -19.51 12.65
C GLY A 22 -4.84 -18.28 12.94
N PHE A 23 -5.23 -17.43 13.90
CA PHE A 23 -4.43 -16.29 14.34
C PHE A 23 -3.11 -16.74 14.98
N GLY A 24 -3.13 -17.81 15.78
CA GLY A 24 -1.93 -18.40 16.36
C GLY A 24 -0.94 -18.86 15.30
N LEU A 25 -1.41 -19.62 14.30
CA LEU A 25 -0.58 -20.03 13.16
C LEU A 25 -0.06 -18.84 12.35
N ALA A 26 -0.90 -17.88 12.05
CA ALA A 26 -0.48 -16.67 11.32
C ALA A 26 0.61 -15.89 12.08
N SER A 27 0.53 -15.83 13.41
CA SER A 27 1.53 -15.19 14.27
C SER A 27 2.87 -15.96 14.26
N GLU A 28 2.82 -17.27 14.28
CA GLU A 28 4.01 -18.13 14.16
C GLU A 28 4.69 -17.95 12.80
N LEU A 29 3.93 -18.01 11.70
CA LEU A 29 4.45 -17.77 10.36
C LEU A 29 5.03 -16.35 10.20
N ALA A 30 4.35 -15.34 10.75
CA ALA A 30 4.84 -13.96 10.72
C ALA A 30 6.18 -13.81 11.45
N GLN A 31 6.42 -14.58 12.50
CA GLN A 31 7.69 -14.56 13.23
C GLN A 31 8.78 -15.35 12.50
N THR A 32 8.47 -16.56 12.05
CA THR A 32 9.47 -17.48 11.46
C THR A 32 9.90 -17.04 10.06
N GLU A 33 8.98 -16.49 9.26
CA GLU A 33 9.22 -16.11 7.88
C GLU A 33 9.46 -14.60 7.67
N ASN A 34 9.49 -13.81 8.74
CA ASN A 34 9.61 -12.35 8.66
C ASN A 34 10.79 -11.89 7.80
N LYS A 35 11.96 -12.48 8.00
CA LYS A 35 13.18 -12.09 7.29
C LYS A 35 13.04 -12.35 5.79
N GLU A 36 12.64 -13.55 5.40
CA GLU A 36 12.47 -13.94 4.00
C GLU A 36 11.40 -13.10 3.30
N ARG A 37 10.24 -12.94 3.94
CA ARG A 37 9.15 -12.10 3.43
C ARG A 37 9.58 -10.66 3.24
N ARG A 38 10.36 -10.12 4.19
CA ARG A 38 10.92 -8.77 4.11
C ARG A 38 11.88 -8.62 2.95
N GLU A 39 12.80 -9.57 2.75
CA GLU A 39 13.78 -9.56 1.67
C GLU A 39 13.08 -9.62 0.30
N ALA A 40 12.06 -10.47 0.15
CA ALA A 40 11.24 -10.53 -1.06
C ALA A 40 10.55 -9.19 -1.35
N CYS A 41 9.97 -8.55 -0.33
CA CYS A 41 9.35 -7.23 -0.48
C CYS A 41 10.37 -6.14 -0.86
N LEU A 42 11.56 -6.15 -0.28
CA LEU A 42 12.64 -5.21 -0.62
C LEU A 42 13.08 -5.38 -2.08
N LYS A 43 13.21 -6.60 -2.55
CA LYS A 43 13.52 -6.87 -3.96
C LYS A 43 12.47 -6.30 -4.90
N ARG A 44 11.17 -6.49 -4.61
CA ARG A 44 10.08 -5.88 -5.41
C ARG A 44 10.14 -4.35 -5.37
N ARG A 45 10.48 -3.80 -4.19
CA ARG A 45 10.67 -2.36 -4.04
C ARG A 45 11.78 -1.82 -4.95
N GLU A 46 12.94 -2.43 -4.94
CA GLU A 46 14.08 -2.03 -5.77
C GLU A 46 13.74 -2.09 -7.28
N GLU A 47 13.09 -3.16 -7.72
CA GLU A 47 12.63 -3.32 -9.10
C GLU A 47 11.67 -2.19 -9.50
N PHE A 48 10.65 -1.91 -8.68
CA PHE A 48 9.70 -0.83 -8.94
C PHE A 48 10.37 0.55 -8.95
N LEU A 49 11.18 0.86 -7.92
CA LEU A 49 11.86 2.15 -7.83
C LEU A 49 12.85 2.38 -8.98
N GLY A 50 13.54 1.33 -9.42
CA GLY A 50 14.39 1.36 -10.59
C GLY A 50 13.62 1.70 -11.87
N ALA A 51 12.49 1.07 -12.06
CA ALA A 51 11.63 1.28 -13.24
C ALA A 51 11.06 2.71 -13.29
N VAL A 52 10.47 3.20 -12.20
CA VAL A 52 9.82 4.52 -12.17
C VAL A 52 10.80 5.69 -12.19
N LYS A 53 12.09 5.46 -11.98
CA LYS A 53 13.12 6.51 -11.98
C LYS A 53 13.08 7.39 -13.23
N ALA A 54 12.74 6.81 -14.38
CA ALA A 54 12.64 7.52 -15.66
C ALA A 54 11.53 8.60 -15.69
N LEU A 55 10.56 8.52 -14.75
CA LEU A 55 9.46 9.48 -14.61
C LEU A 55 9.76 10.58 -13.56
N SER A 56 10.96 10.57 -12.97
CA SER A 56 11.38 11.52 -11.94
C SER A 56 10.36 11.66 -10.79
N PRO A 57 9.97 10.56 -10.12
CA PRO A 57 8.97 10.60 -9.06
C PRO A 57 9.45 11.39 -7.85
N VAL A 58 8.51 12.01 -7.16
CA VAL A 58 8.74 12.64 -5.85
C VAL A 58 8.17 11.71 -4.78
N PHE A 59 9.03 11.16 -3.92
CA PHE A 59 8.60 10.25 -2.86
C PHE A 59 7.99 11.01 -1.69
N ASN A 60 6.87 10.53 -1.18
CA ASN A 60 6.17 11.11 -0.05
C ASN A 60 6.58 10.37 1.23
N GLY A 61 7.08 11.13 2.21
CA GLY A 61 7.59 10.60 3.47
C GLY A 61 9.09 10.25 3.46
N ASP A 62 9.60 9.95 4.65
CA ASP A 62 11.00 9.57 4.88
C ASP A 62 11.25 8.13 4.40
N GLN A 63 11.98 7.98 3.30
CA GLN A 63 12.22 6.69 2.66
C GLN A 63 13.15 5.77 3.47
N THR A 64 13.80 6.26 4.51
CA THR A 64 14.62 5.45 5.43
C THR A 64 13.79 4.76 6.51
N ARG A 65 12.54 5.22 6.72
CA ARG A 65 11.63 4.80 7.79
C ARG A 65 10.28 4.32 7.26
N VAL A 66 10.30 3.58 6.17
CA VAL A 66 9.09 3.06 5.49
C VAL A 66 9.00 1.55 5.57
N LEU A 67 7.78 1.05 5.41
CA LEU A 67 7.54 -0.38 5.23
C LEU A 67 8.09 -0.83 3.86
N PRO A 68 8.70 -2.03 3.76
CA PRO A 68 9.32 -2.49 2.53
C PRO A 68 8.34 -2.77 1.39
N HIS A 69 7.08 -2.99 1.72
CA HIS A 69 6.03 -3.44 0.80
C HIS A 69 5.04 -2.33 0.37
N ILE A 70 5.33 -1.08 0.71
CA ILE A 70 4.49 0.07 0.36
C ILE A 70 5.39 1.23 -0.06
N VAL A 71 4.97 1.95 -1.11
CA VAL A 71 5.53 3.25 -1.47
C VAL A 71 4.41 4.22 -1.77
N ASN A 72 4.55 5.46 -1.33
CA ASN A 72 3.74 6.57 -1.75
C ASN A 72 4.63 7.55 -2.51
N LEU A 73 4.23 7.91 -3.72
CA LEU A 73 4.99 8.79 -4.60
C LEU A 73 4.04 9.61 -5.47
N SER A 74 4.51 10.76 -5.91
CA SER A 74 3.80 11.64 -6.85
C SER A 74 4.63 11.81 -8.11
N PHE A 75 4.00 11.76 -9.27
CA PHE A 75 4.66 12.05 -10.54
C PHE A 75 4.41 13.51 -10.91
N PRO A 76 5.44 14.29 -11.30
CA PRO A 76 5.26 15.66 -11.74
C PRO A 76 4.28 15.71 -12.93
N ASN A 77 3.24 16.55 -12.81
CA ASN A 77 2.23 16.81 -13.83
C ASN A 77 1.32 15.63 -14.22
N ILE A 78 1.36 14.52 -13.51
CA ILE A 78 0.45 13.39 -13.71
C ILE A 78 -0.57 13.39 -12.57
N ASN A 79 -1.85 13.48 -12.92
CA ASN A 79 -2.94 13.32 -11.98
C ASN A 79 -3.09 11.82 -11.61
N SER A 80 -3.30 11.54 -10.33
CA SER A 80 -3.38 10.16 -9.82
C SER A 80 -4.55 9.37 -10.39
N GLU A 81 -5.70 9.99 -10.62
CA GLU A 81 -6.87 9.36 -11.20
C GLU A 81 -6.63 8.98 -12.66
N ALA A 82 -6.07 9.91 -13.44
CA ALA A 82 -5.66 9.63 -14.82
C ALA A 82 -4.66 8.46 -14.90
N ALA A 83 -3.68 8.44 -14.00
CA ALA A 83 -2.72 7.33 -13.90
C ALA A 83 -3.42 6.00 -13.58
N MET A 84 -4.34 5.99 -12.61
CA MET A 84 -5.10 4.78 -12.25
C MET A 84 -5.95 4.28 -13.41
N ILE A 85 -6.64 5.16 -14.13
CA ILE A 85 -7.45 4.79 -15.29
C ILE A 85 -6.59 4.22 -16.41
N ALA A 86 -5.47 4.88 -16.70
CA ALA A 86 -4.57 4.47 -17.78
C ALA A 86 -3.90 3.12 -17.53
N THR A 87 -3.75 2.68 -16.27
CA THR A 87 -3.00 1.48 -15.90
C THR A 87 -3.84 0.39 -15.21
N LYS A 88 -5.16 0.55 -15.16
CA LYS A 88 -6.09 -0.33 -14.41
C LYS A 88 -6.06 -1.81 -14.81
N ASP A 89 -5.66 -2.11 -16.03
CA ASP A 89 -5.52 -3.46 -16.58
C ASP A 89 -4.14 -4.09 -16.34
N LEU A 90 -3.17 -3.28 -15.89
CA LEU A 90 -1.81 -3.71 -15.61
C LEU A 90 -1.57 -3.92 -14.11
N VAL A 91 -2.04 -2.98 -13.30
CA VAL A 91 -1.76 -2.94 -11.86
C VAL A 91 -2.94 -2.38 -11.08
N ALA A 92 -3.09 -2.84 -9.84
CA ALA A 92 -3.99 -2.24 -8.86
C ALA A 92 -3.19 -1.27 -7.98
N ILE A 93 -3.39 0.03 -8.20
CA ILE A 93 -2.78 1.11 -7.43
C ILE A 93 -3.87 1.98 -6.82
N SER A 94 -3.52 2.82 -5.84
CA SER A 94 -4.50 3.66 -5.13
C SER A 94 -4.00 5.10 -5.03
N ASN A 95 -4.90 6.05 -5.15
CA ASN A 95 -4.62 7.47 -4.91
C ASN A 95 -4.69 7.90 -3.43
N GLY A 96 -4.79 6.96 -2.51
CA GLY A 96 -4.73 7.25 -1.06
C GLY A 96 -6.05 7.62 -0.40
N SER A 97 -7.10 7.98 -1.13
CA SER A 97 -8.44 8.31 -0.57
C SER A 97 -9.50 7.22 -0.87
N ALA A 98 -9.09 5.96 -0.96
CA ALA A 98 -9.94 4.83 -1.34
C ALA A 98 -11.21 4.62 -0.49
N CYS A 99 -11.31 5.23 0.69
CA CYS A 99 -12.46 5.08 1.59
C CYS A 99 -13.52 6.16 1.45
N THR A 100 -13.29 7.20 0.66
CA THR A 100 -14.25 8.27 0.40
C THR A 100 -14.68 8.25 -1.06
N SER A 101 -15.39 7.19 -1.46
CA SER A 101 -15.86 6.98 -2.82
C SER A 101 -16.90 8.02 -3.31
N SER A 102 -17.24 9.01 -2.51
CA SER A 102 -18.19 10.06 -2.83
C SER A 102 -17.57 11.47 -3.00
N SER A 103 -16.31 11.66 -2.65
CA SER A 103 -15.60 12.95 -2.84
C SER A 103 -14.17 12.71 -3.29
N ILE A 104 -13.75 13.42 -4.35
CA ILE A 104 -12.35 13.47 -4.81
C ILE A 104 -11.61 14.43 -3.87
N GLU A 105 -11.35 13.99 -2.64
CA GLU A 105 -10.59 14.79 -1.71
C GLU A 105 -9.16 14.24 -1.57
N PRO A 106 -8.15 15.13 -1.53
CA PRO A 106 -6.78 14.73 -1.27
C PRO A 106 -6.66 13.99 0.07
N SER A 107 -5.71 13.09 0.18
CA SER A 107 -5.48 12.34 1.42
C SER A 107 -5.19 13.30 2.58
N HIS A 108 -6.04 13.29 3.61
CA HIS A 108 -5.83 14.08 4.84
C HIS A 108 -4.48 13.79 5.51
N VAL A 109 -3.92 12.58 5.31
CA VAL A 109 -2.59 12.21 5.82
C VAL A 109 -1.51 12.99 5.07
N LEU A 110 -1.58 13.05 3.73
CA LEU A 110 -0.60 13.79 2.93
C LEU A 110 -0.66 15.30 3.20
N ILE A 111 -1.87 15.85 3.38
CA ILE A 111 -2.06 17.25 3.77
C ILE A 111 -1.44 17.50 5.16
N ALA A 112 -1.71 16.63 6.14
CA ALA A 112 -1.13 16.74 7.47
C ALA A 112 0.42 16.61 7.48
N MET A 113 0.99 15.93 6.48
CA MET A 113 2.44 15.87 6.25
C MET A 113 3.00 17.14 5.61
N GLY A 114 2.15 18.12 5.25
CA GLY A 114 2.55 19.39 4.64
C GLY A 114 2.76 19.33 3.13
N LEU A 115 2.21 18.31 2.44
CA LEU A 115 2.24 18.28 0.98
C LEU A 115 1.27 19.31 0.42
N ASP A 116 1.70 20.03 -0.62
CA ASP A 116 0.81 20.91 -1.37
C ASP A 116 -0.26 20.12 -2.14
N GLU A 117 -1.31 20.82 -2.56
CA GLU A 117 -2.46 20.25 -3.24
C GLU A 117 -2.05 19.49 -4.51
N LYS A 118 -1.23 20.09 -5.36
CA LYS A 118 -0.77 19.51 -6.63
C LYS A 118 -0.04 18.17 -6.40
N ARG A 119 0.81 18.14 -5.40
CA ARG A 119 1.56 16.92 -5.03
C ARG A 119 0.64 15.86 -4.42
N SER A 120 -0.33 16.28 -3.63
CA SER A 120 -1.34 15.39 -3.04
C SER A 120 -2.26 14.78 -4.09
N ASP A 121 -2.69 15.56 -5.09
CA ASP A 121 -3.53 15.10 -6.20
C ASP A 121 -2.83 14.11 -7.12
N GLY A 122 -1.52 14.26 -7.29
CA GLY A 122 -0.69 13.34 -8.07
C GLY A 122 -0.19 12.13 -7.28
N ALA A 123 -0.57 12.00 -6.00
CA ALA A 123 -0.04 10.96 -5.14
C ALA A 123 -0.64 9.58 -5.43
N LEU A 124 0.23 8.60 -5.63
CA LEU A 124 -0.11 7.20 -5.81
C LEU A 124 0.51 6.35 -4.71
N ARG A 125 -0.26 5.40 -4.20
CA ARG A 125 0.23 4.35 -3.32
C ARG A 125 0.32 3.05 -4.08
N VAL A 126 1.52 2.49 -4.14
CA VAL A 126 1.79 1.18 -4.71
C VAL A 126 2.17 0.22 -3.59
N SER A 127 1.59 -0.97 -3.61
CA SER A 127 1.77 -1.98 -2.56
C SER A 127 2.01 -3.35 -3.20
N TRP A 128 2.78 -4.17 -2.54
CA TRP A 128 3.05 -5.56 -2.94
C TRP A 128 3.18 -6.45 -1.69
N SER A 129 3.24 -7.75 -1.89
CA SER A 129 3.51 -8.73 -0.85
C SER A 129 4.79 -9.51 -1.18
N HIS A 130 5.20 -10.39 -0.27
CA HIS A 130 6.28 -11.35 -0.52
C HIS A 130 5.93 -12.35 -1.63
N GLU A 131 4.65 -12.57 -1.90
CA GLU A 131 4.13 -13.46 -2.95
C GLU A 131 3.97 -12.74 -4.31
N THR A 132 4.12 -11.41 -4.36
CA THR A 132 3.99 -10.66 -5.61
C THR A 132 5.09 -11.08 -6.59
N PRO A 133 4.74 -11.57 -7.80
CA PRO A 133 5.72 -11.97 -8.79
C PRO A 133 6.52 -10.77 -9.31
N PRO A 134 7.69 -11.01 -9.94
CA PRO A 134 8.37 -10.00 -10.73
C PRO A 134 7.43 -9.43 -11.81
N ASN A 135 7.51 -8.13 -12.06
CA ASN A 135 6.70 -7.47 -13.07
C ASN A 135 7.59 -6.71 -14.06
N ASP A 136 7.22 -6.76 -15.34
CA ASP A 136 7.77 -5.85 -16.35
C ASP A 136 7.00 -4.53 -16.30
N TRP A 137 7.68 -3.49 -15.85
CA TRP A 137 7.11 -2.16 -15.67
C TRP A 137 7.12 -1.31 -16.96
N SER A 138 7.59 -1.83 -18.09
CA SER A 138 7.77 -1.07 -19.34
C SER A 138 6.46 -0.46 -19.81
N GLU A 139 5.42 -1.25 -19.94
CA GLU A 139 4.09 -0.79 -20.38
C GLU A 139 3.49 0.23 -19.40
N PHE A 140 3.64 0.00 -18.09
CA PHE A 140 3.21 0.94 -17.06
C PHE A 140 3.89 2.31 -17.24
N ILE A 141 5.20 2.32 -17.40
CA ILE A 141 5.98 3.54 -17.61
C ILE A 141 5.58 4.24 -18.90
N ASP A 142 5.40 3.51 -20.00
CA ASP A 142 5.05 4.08 -21.30
C ASP A 142 3.64 4.70 -21.28
N ARG A 143 2.69 4.11 -20.57
CA ARG A 143 1.38 4.71 -20.40
C ARG A 143 1.42 5.99 -19.57
N LEU A 144 2.18 6.01 -18.50
CA LEU A 144 2.34 7.22 -17.69
C LEU A 144 3.05 8.36 -18.43
N LYS A 145 3.98 8.06 -19.35
CA LYS A 145 4.63 9.08 -20.19
C LYS A 145 3.69 9.74 -21.20
N ARG A 146 2.56 9.12 -21.50
CA ARG A 146 1.57 9.65 -22.45
C ARG A 146 0.52 10.57 -21.80
N LEU A 147 0.51 10.65 -20.47
CA LEU A 147 -0.35 11.54 -19.69
C LEU A 147 0.28 12.91 -19.54
#